data_029ce773dc57c85d41637e49a4999a20
#
_entry.id   029ce773dc57c85d41637e49a4999a20
#
_cell.length_a   1.000
_cell.length_b   1.000
_cell.length_c   1.000
_cell.angle_alpha   90.00
_cell.angle_beta   90.00
_cell.angle_gamma   90.00
#
_symmetry.space_group_name_H-M   'P 1'
#
loop_
_entity.id
_entity.type
_entity.pdbx_description
1 polymer ?
#
loop_
_entity_poly.entity_id
_entity_poly.type
_entity_poly.pdbx_seq_one_letter_code
_entity_poly.pdbx_strand_id
1 'polypeptide(L)'
;MLQQIALMPLTLAIESIDHEGQGIARNEGKAVFVDGALTGEIVEARITRSKPSFDKAVVERVVKASPSRVDPLCPHFGVCGGCSMQHLEPRAQLAAKQRVLEDNLLHIGKVRPELVFPAIEGPHWGYRQRARISVRYVTKKDTVLVGFHEKKSSFVADMRECHVLPPHVSALLLPLRTLIGGMTLRDRLPQIEYAEGDGLPMLVLRHMEPMPEADIDALRAFAIDHNVQWYLQPKGPETAHPLPGEAHTLGYALSEFGLRYSFQPTEFTQVNPHINAMLVRRAVQLLDLQPSDRVGDLFCGLGNFTLPIARRAAATFGIEGSASLIARARSNAADNGLSEKTEFAVANLFEIKDDWFDRLPNLNKLLIDPPRDGAVAVVNALPEASSGRLQRIVYVSCSPSTLARDAAILVNDKGYRLRGAGVANMFPHTAHVESIALFSA
;
A
#
# COMPACT_ATOMS: atom_id res chain seq x y z
N MET A 1 4.45 45.27 -1.73
CA MET A 1 5.49 45.21 -0.68
C MET A 1 4.83 44.65 0.57
N LEU A 2 4.61 43.29 0.62
CA LEU A 2 4.15 42.59 1.82
C LEU A 2 5.41 42.22 2.59
N GLN A 3 5.64 42.90 3.73
CA GLN A 3 6.68 42.54 4.68
C GLN A 3 6.49 41.11 5.11
N GLN A 4 7.43 40.21 4.77
CA GLN A 4 7.65 38.96 5.48
C GLN A 4 8.02 39.35 6.93
N ILE A 5 7.06 39.33 7.82
CA ILE A 5 7.33 39.24 9.25
C ILE A 5 7.95 37.84 9.40
N ALA A 6 9.25 37.79 9.62
CA ALA A 6 9.92 36.59 10.07
C ALA A 6 9.32 36.27 11.45
N LEU A 7 8.30 35.44 11.48
CA LEU A 7 7.75 34.89 12.70
C LEU A 7 8.89 34.13 13.39
N MET A 8 9.23 34.56 14.60
CA MET A 8 10.23 33.85 15.44
C MET A 8 9.79 32.38 15.56
N PRO A 9 10.73 31.44 15.49
CA PRO A 9 10.40 30.03 15.63
C PRO A 9 9.72 29.80 16.99
N LEU A 10 8.63 29.01 16.97
CA LEU A 10 7.92 28.63 18.18
C LEU A 10 8.61 27.43 18.82
N THR A 11 8.86 27.48 20.11
CA THR A 11 9.30 26.32 20.89
C THR A 11 8.08 25.48 21.25
N LEU A 12 8.03 24.23 20.78
CA LEU A 12 6.89 23.32 20.93
C LEU A 12 7.32 22.00 21.58
N ALA A 13 6.54 21.54 22.55
CA ALA A 13 6.65 20.19 23.09
C ALA A 13 5.71 19.26 22.30
N ILE A 14 6.25 18.17 21.76
CA ILE A 14 5.52 17.24 20.90
C ILE A 14 4.87 16.16 21.75
N GLU A 15 3.53 16.11 21.75
CA GLU A 15 2.73 15.21 22.58
C GLU A 15 2.57 13.82 21.94
N SER A 16 2.40 13.76 20.60
CA SER A 16 2.14 12.54 19.86
C SER A 16 2.49 12.70 18.38
N ILE A 17 2.32 11.61 17.60
CA ILE A 17 2.42 11.63 16.14
C ILE A 17 1.03 11.33 15.56
N ASP A 18 0.66 12.06 14.49
CA ASP A 18 -0.57 11.82 13.76
C ASP A 18 -0.45 10.69 12.72
N HIS A 19 -1.56 10.44 12.01
CA HIS A 19 -1.65 9.42 10.96
C HIS A 19 -0.85 9.77 9.67
N GLU A 20 -0.33 10.99 9.54
CA GLU A 20 0.57 11.42 8.45
C GLU A 20 2.05 11.36 8.86
N GLY A 21 2.34 11.01 10.12
CA GLY A 21 3.69 11.00 10.70
C GLY A 21 4.18 12.39 11.12
N GLN A 22 3.26 13.34 11.34
CA GLN A 22 3.57 14.69 11.84
C GLN A 22 3.46 14.71 13.37
N GLY A 23 4.38 15.40 14.03
CA GLY A 23 4.26 15.65 15.46
C GLY A 23 3.07 16.55 15.78
N ILE A 24 2.35 16.24 16.84
CA ILE A 24 1.25 17.06 17.36
C ILE A 24 1.73 17.81 18.60
N ALA A 25 1.55 19.10 18.61
CA ALA A 25 1.77 19.98 19.74
C ALA A 25 0.57 20.90 19.97
N ARG A 26 0.56 21.63 21.09
CA ARG A 26 -0.40 22.70 21.34
C ARG A 26 0.34 24.02 21.58
N ASN A 27 -0.18 25.07 20.97
CA ASN A 27 0.25 26.43 21.21
C ASN A 27 -0.97 27.25 21.60
N GLU A 28 -1.01 27.76 22.83
CA GLU A 28 -2.16 28.54 23.37
C GLU A 28 -3.51 27.81 23.18
N GLY A 29 -3.53 26.49 23.36
CA GLY A 29 -4.73 25.65 23.19
C GLY A 29 -5.02 25.21 21.76
N LYS A 30 -4.38 25.81 20.76
CA LYS A 30 -4.54 25.45 19.34
C LYS A 30 -3.61 24.31 18.94
N ALA A 31 -4.13 23.35 18.21
CA ALA A 31 -3.33 22.24 17.69
C ALA A 31 -2.32 22.70 16.63
N VAL A 32 -1.09 22.22 16.71
CA VAL A 32 -0.01 22.47 15.74
C VAL A 32 0.52 21.13 15.22
N PHE A 33 0.41 20.91 13.91
CA PHE A 33 0.97 19.74 13.23
C PHE A 33 2.36 20.08 12.72
N VAL A 34 3.37 19.42 13.26
CA VAL A 34 4.78 19.75 13.06
C VAL A 34 5.47 18.67 12.21
N ASP A 35 5.79 19.01 10.98
CA ASP A 35 6.49 18.14 10.06
C ASP A 35 7.94 17.92 10.51
N GLY A 36 8.37 16.64 10.61
CA GLY A 36 9.71 16.24 11.03
C GLY A 36 9.93 16.13 12.54
N ALA A 37 8.88 16.35 13.37
CA ALA A 37 8.94 16.20 14.82
C ALA A 37 8.45 14.84 15.30
N LEU A 38 8.99 14.36 16.41
CA LEU A 38 8.66 13.08 17.04
C LEU A 38 8.09 13.25 18.45
N THR A 39 7.29 12.31 18.88
CA THR A 39 6.72 12.27 20.23
C THR A 39 7.80 12.41 21.30
N GLY A 40 7.56 13.31 22.28
CA GLY A 40 8.45 13.56 23.42
C GLY A 40 9.60 14.54 23.14
N GLU A 41 9.66 15.10 21.92
CA GLU A 41 10.65 16.11 21.56
C GLU A 41 10.25 17.52 22.02
N ILE A 42 11.28 18.36 22.20
CA ILE A 42 11.13 19.81 22.23
C ILE A 42 11.80 20.33 20.96
N VAL A 43 11.04 21.08 20.15
CA VAL A 43 11.51 21.56 18.85
C VAL A 43 11.27 23.07 18.72
N GLU A 44 12.13 23.73 17.97
CA GLU A 44 11.86 25.03 17.38
C GLU A 44 11.28 24.80 15.99
N ALA A 45 10.07 25.33 15.76
CA ALA A 45 9.33 25.10 14.54
C ALA A 45 8.80 26.42 13.96
N ARG A 46 8.81 26.50 12.64
CA ARG A 46 8.26 27.63 11.89
C ARG A 46 6.89 27.29 11.35
N ILE A 47 5.92 28.16 11.62
CA ILE A 47 4.57 28.05 11.06
C ILE A 47 4.63 28.20 9.53
N THR A 48 4.09 27.24 8.81
CA THR A 48 4.00 27.26 7.34
C THR A 48 2.60 27.58 6.84
N ARG A 49 1.57 27.28 7.66
CA ARG A 49 0.17 27.58 7.35
C ARG A 49 -0.61 27.70 8.64
N SER A 50 -1.47 28.72 8.73
CA SER A 50 -2.41 28.89 9.83
C SER A 50 -3.85 28.76 9.34
N LYS A 51 -4.68 28.06 10.13
CA LYS A 51 -6.14 27.96 9.98
C LYS A 51 -6.79 28.27 11.34
N PRO A 52 -8.08 28.62 11.41
CA PRO A 52 -8.74 28.88 12.69
C PRO A 52 -8.62 27.74 13.69
N SER A 53 -8.71 26.48 13.26
CA SER A 53 -8.74 25.29 14.12
C SER A 53 -7.36 24.64 14.35
N PHE A 54 -6.36 24.91 13.52
CA PHE A 54 -5.01 24.33 13.65
C PHE A 54 -3.96 25.10 12.85
N ASP A 55 -2.70 24.89 13.22
CA ASP A 55 -1.54 25.36 12.47
C ASP A 55 -0.76 24.18 11.89
N LYS A 56 -0.06 24.42 10.77
CA LYS A 56 0.98 23.54 10.24
C LYS A 56 2.34 24.20 10.38
N ALA A 57 3.31 23.44 10.84
CA ALA A 57 4.68 23.91 11.05
C ALA A 57 5.69 22.90 10.51
N VAL A 58 6.94 23.32 10.39
CA VAL A 58 8.09 22.48 10.07
C VAL A 58 9.17 22.69 11.12
N VAL A 59 9.83 21.62 11.53
CA VAL A 59 10.96 21.67 12.46
C VAL A 59 12.11 22.44 11.80
N GLU A 60 12.64 23.43 12.51
CA GLU A 60 13.88 24.11 12.14
C GLU A 60 15.06 23.60 13.00
N ARG A 61 14.81 23.29 14.28
CA ARG A 61 15.81 22.71 15.17
C ARG A 61 15.16 21.81 16.22
N VAL A 62 15.75 20.68 16.47
CA VAL A 62 15.41 19.80 17.60
C VAL A 62 16.22 20.24 18.80
N VAL A 63 15.56 20.75 19.84
CA VAL A 63 16.19 21.22 21.09
C VAL A 63 16.47 20.05 22.03
N LYS A 64 15.47 19.15 22.16
CA LYS A 64 15.58 17.90 22.91
C LYS A 64 15.04 16.78 22.05
N ALA A 65 15.90 15.87 21.66
CA ALA A 65 15.54 14.74 20.80
C ALA A 65 14.79 13.63 21.58
N SER A 66 13.91 12.95 20.87
CA SER A 66 13.34 11.67 21.32
C SER A 66 14.43 10.59 21.33
N PRO A 67 14.43 9.65 22.31
CA PRO A 67 15.35 8.51 22.30
C PRO A 67 15.17 7.61 21.07
N SER A 68 14.02 7.68 20.39
CA SER A 68 13.74 6.94 19.16
C SER A 68 14.06 7.69 17.87
N ARG A 69 14.68 8.89 17.97
CA ARG A 69 15.14 9.60 16.78
C ARG A 69 16.40 8.96 16.24
N VAL A 70 16.42 8.75 14.92
CA VAL A 70 17.57 8.24 14.18
C VAL A 70 17.87 9.14 13.00
N ASP A 71 19.10 9.09 12.48
CA ASP A 71 19.44 9.77 11.23
C ASP A 71 18.87 8.98 10.04
N PRO A 72 18.12 9.65 9.16
CA PRO A 72 17.59 9.01 7.96
C PRO A 72 18.70 8.48 7.05
N LEU A 73 18.62 7.20 6.64
CA LEU A 73 19.60 6.60 5.74
C LEU A 73 19.55 7.22 4.33
N CYS A 74 18.35 7.57 3.85
CA CYS A 74 18.14 8.08 2.51
C CYS A 74 18.52 9.57 2.42
N PRO A 75 19.47 9.96 1.54
CA PRO A 75 19.88 11.37 1.40
C PRO A 75 18.77 12.26 0.83
N HIS A 76 17.72 11.67 0.27
CA HIS A 76 16.56 12.38 -0.29
C HIS A 76 15.40 12.52 0.70
N PHE A 77 15.58 12.04 1.96
CA PHE A 77 14.55 12.18 2.97
C PHE A 77 14.26 13.67 3.26
N GLY A 78 13.00 14.02 3.40
CA GLY A 78 12.57 15.41 3.58
C GLY A 78 12.29 16.16 2.26
N VAL A 79 12.93 15.79 1.15
CA VAL A 79 12.66 16.32 -0.19
C VAL A 79 11.72 15.39 -0.95
N CYS A 80 12.09 14.11 -1.10
CA CYS A 80 11.24 13.09 -1.70
C CYS A 80 10.01 12.82 -0.85
N GLY A 81 8.82 12.76 -1.48
CA GLY A 81 7.54 12.48 -0.81
C GLY A 81 7.28 11.01 -0.53
N GLY A 82 8.18 10.10 -0.90
CA GLY A 82 7.95 8.65 -0.77
C GLY A 82 8.03 8.12 0.66
N CYS A 83 8.78 8.80 1.55
CA CYS A 83 8.95 8.40 2.95
C CYS A 83 8.66 9.59 3.89
N SER A 84 8.02 9.30 5.02
CA SER A 84 7.68 10.33 6.02
C SER A 84 8.26 10.06 7.41
N MET A 85 8.78 8.85 7.68
CA MET A 85 9.14 8.41 9.04
C MET A 85 10.55 7.83 9.18
N GLN A 86 11.48 8.09 8.24
CA GLN A 86 12.85 7.55 8.33
C GLN A 86 13.65 8.09 9.52
N HIS A 87 13.26 9.22 10.07
CA HIS A 87 13.87 9.82 11.26
C HIS A 87 13.39 9.20 12.59
N LEU A 88 12.47 8.22 12.51
CA LEU A 88 11.97 7.45 13.63
C LEU A 88 12.49 6.00 13.53
N GLU A 89 13.00 5.47 14.64
CA GLU A 89 13.50 4.09 14.75
C GLU A 89 12.40 3.09 14.30
N PRO A 90 12.73 2.01 13.53
CA PRO A 90 11.73 1.11 12.93
C PRO A 90 10.73 0.48 13.90
N ARG A 91 11.15 0.08 15.10
CA ARG A 91 10.22 -0.46 16.11
C ARG A 91 9.28 0.61 16.64
N ALA A 92 9.78 1.84 16.80
CA ALA A 92 8.94 2.97 17.19
C ALA A 92 7.95 3.37 16.09
N GLN A 93 8.31 3.18 14.78
CA GLN A 93 7.34 3.32 13.69
C GLN A 93 6.18 2.33 13.83
N LEU A 94 6.46 1.07 14.18
CA LEU A 94 5.42 0.06 14.42
C LEU A 94 4.52 0.42 15.60
N ALA A 95 5.10 0.86 16.71
CA ALA A 95 4.34 1.30 17.87
C ALA A 95 3.43 2.51 17.54
N ALA A 96 3.93 3.46 16.74
CA ALA A 96 3.14 4.59 16.28
C ALA A 96 1.97 4.16 15.38
N LYS A 97 2.20 3.23 14.44
CA LYS A 97 1.16 2.68 13.57
C LYS A 97 0.10 1.89 14.36
N GLN A 98 0.54 1.10 15.33
CA GLN A 98 -0.37 0.37 16.22
C GLN A 98 -1.25 1.35 17.02
N ARG A 99 -0.66 2.41 17.55
CA ARG A 99 -1.39 3.46 18.25
C ARG A 99 -2.44 4.12 17.34
N VAL A 100 -2.09 4.43 16.09
CA VAL A 100 -3.04 4.99 15.12
C VAL A 100 -4.23 4.04 14.91
N LEU A 101 -4.00 2.74 14.79
CA LEU A 101 -5.08 1.76 14.65
C LEU A 101 -5.98 1.76 15.90
N GLU A 102 -5.42 1.67 17.10
CA GLU A 102 -6.16 1.63 18.36
C GLU A 102 -6.97 2.92 18.59
N ASP A 103 -6.38 4.08 18.33
CA ASP A 103 -7.06 5.37 18.48
C ASP A 103 -8.24 5.50 17.50
N ASN A 104 -8.10 5.02 16.25
CA ASN A 104 -9.22 5.01 15.29
C ASN A 104 -10.34 4.07 15.74
N LEU A 105 -10.02 2.84 16.15
CA LEU A 105 -11.02 1.89 16.65
C LEU A 105 -11.77 2.46 17.86
N LEU A 106 -11.03 3.13 18.79
CA LEU A 106 -11.63 3.72 19.98
C LEU A 106 -12.46 4.96 19.68
N HIS A 107 -11.91 5.91 18.91
CA HIS A 107 -12.52 7.24 18.77
C HIS A 107 -13.51 7.34 17.61
N ILE A 108 -13.30 6.61 16.52
CA ILE A 108 -14.21 6.55 15.37
C ILE A 108 -15.19 5.38 15.55
N GLY A 109 -14.65 4.17 15.72
CA GLY A 109 -15.44 2.95 15.79
C GLY A 109 -16.19 2.77 17.11
N LYS A 110 -15.76 3.42 18.20
CA LYS A 110 -16.27 3.20 19.56
C LYS A 110 -16.19 1.73 20.00
N VAL A 111 -15.21 1.01 19.45
CA VAL A 111 -14.95 -0.40 19.71
C VAL A 111 -13.51 -0.61 20.21
N ARG A 112 -13.31 -1.71 20.93
CA ARG A 112 -11.97 -2.14 21.37
C ARG A 112 -11.77 -3.61 21.04
N PRO A 113 -10.62 -4.00 20.50
CA PRO A 113 -10.30 -5.41 20.32
C PRO A 113 -10.07 -6.07 21.69
N GLU A 114 -10.49 -7.33 21.82
CA GLU A 114 -10.21 -8.14 23.02
C GLU A 114 -8.71 -8.44 23.17
N LEU A 115 -8.02 -8.57 22.03
CA LEU A 115 -6.57 -8.81 21.93
C LEU A 115 -5.93 -7.84 20.95
N VAL A 116 -4.73 -7.36 21.29
CA VAL A 116 -3.84 -6.68 20.34
C VAL A 116 -2.93 -7.75 19.74
N PHE A 117 -3.04 -7.96 18.42
CA PHE A 117 -2.18 -8.92 17.76
C PHE A 117 -0.74 -8.40 17.67
N PRO A 118 0.27 -9.27 17.83
CA PRO A 118 1.65 -8.90 17.54
C PRO A 118 1.75 -8.35 16.09
N ALA A 119 2.46 -7.24 15.95
CA ALA A 119 2.66 -6.62 14.63
C ALA A 119 3.39 -7.60 13.70
N ILE A 120 3.00 -7.58 12.42
CA ILE A 120 3.72 -8.27 11.36
C ILE A 120 4.82 -7.34 10.87
N GLU A 121 6.08 -7.76 11.01
CA GLU A 121 7.25 -6.99 10.60
C GLU A 121 8.19 -7.81 9.71
N GLY A 122 9.07 -7.13 8.97
CA GLY A 122 10.02 -7.73 8.06
C GLY A 122 11.12 -6.74 7.68
N PRO A 123 11.84 -6.98 6.58
CA PRO A 123 12.87 -6.07 6.10
C PRO A 123 12.36 -4.63 5.96
N HIS A 124 13.13 -3.66 6.47
CA HIS A 124 12.74 -2.25 6.41
C HIS A 124 13.21 -1.57 5.11
N TRP A 125 14.21 -2.15 4.44
CA TRP A 125 14.83 -1.63 3.23
C TRP A 125 14.77 -2.68 2.11
N GLY A 126 14.84 -2.23 0.86
CA GLY A 126 14.84 -3.10 -0.31
C GLY A 126 13.55 -3.92 -0.49
N TYR A 127 12.48 -3.56 0.20
CA TYR A 127 11.27 -4.37 0.27
C TYR A 127 10.30 -4.14 -0.89
N ARG A 128 10.40 -2.97 -1.56
CA ARG A 128 9.36 -2.47 -2.45
C ARG A 128 9.51 -3.01 -3.85
N GLN A 129 8.73 -4.01 -4.21
CA GLN A 129 8.72 -4.65 -5.53
C GLN A 129 7.74 -4.03 -6.54
N ARG A 130 7.11 -2.92 -6.20
CA ARG A 130 6.32 -2.12 -7.14
C ARG A 130 6.47 -0.64 -6.86
N ALA A 131 6.69 0.13 -7.92
CA ALA A 131 6.77 1.58 -7.80
C ALA A 131 6.37 2.27 -9.10
N ARG A 132 5.78 3.43 -8.96
CA ARG A 132 5.54 4.36 -10.04
C ARG A 132 6.59 5.45 -9.97
N ILE A 133 7.55 5.41 -10.89
CA ILE A 133 8.67 6.33 -10.99
C ILE A 133 8.31 7.41 -12.00
N SER A 134 8.33 8.66 -11.58
CA SER A 134 8.05 9.80 -12.45
C SER A 134 9.27 10.16 -13.27
N VAL A 135 9.04 10.55 -14.51
CA VAL A 135 10.07 11.02 -15.44
C VAL A 135 9.75 12.46 -15.84
N ARG A 136 10.74 13.32 -15.83
CA ARG A 136 10.57 14.73 -16.20
C ARG A 136 11.77 15.29 -16.94
N TYR A 137 11.57 15.67 -18.18
CA TYR A 137 12.55 16.50 -18.89
C TYR A 137 12.42 17.95 -18.42
N VAL A 138 13.53 18.51 -17.93
CA VAL A 138 13.63 19.88 -17.43
C VAL A 138 14.33 20.72 -18.49
N THR A 139 13.56 21.35 -19.38
CA THR A 139 14.04 22.11 -20.53
C THR A 139 15.09 23.17 -20.17
N LYS A 140 14.89 23.90 -19.05
CA LYS A 140 15.83 24.95 -18.60
C LYS A 140 17.24 24.43 -18.25
N LYS A 141 17.34 23.15 -17.88
CA LYS A 141 18.60 22.51 -17.46
C LYS A 141 19.09 21.49 -18.47
N ASP A 142 18.36 21.28 -19.57
CA ASP A 142 18.58 20.20 -20.55
C ASP A 142 18.88 18.86 -19.88
N THR A 143 18.06 18.47 -18.92
CA THR A 143 18.27 17.24 -18.15
C THR A 143 16.97 16.50 -17.89
N VAL A 144 17.06 15.18 -17.80
CA VAL A 144 15.95 14.32 -17.38
C VAL A 144 16.09 14.00 -15.90
N LEU A 145 15.01 14.10 -15.15
CA LEU A 145 14.88 13.60 -13.79
C LEU A 145 14.06 12.31 -13.80
N VAL A 146 14.54 11.31 -13.07
CA VAL A 146 13.84 10.03 -12.84
C VAL A 146 13.79 9.78 -11.34
N GLY A 147 12.59 9.69 -10.77
CA GLY A 147 12.45 9.56 -9.33
C GLY A 147 11.00 9.69 -8.87
N PHE A 148 10.80 9.92 -7.58
CA PHE A 148 9.48 10.19 -7.02
C PHE A 148 9.20 11.69 -6.94
N HIS A 149 7.92 12.05 -6.77
CA HIS A 149 7.57 13.45 -6.54
C HIS A 149 8.17 13.97 -5.24
N GLU A 150 8.51 15.24 -5.23
CA GLU A 150 8.85 15.96 -4.02
C GLU A 150 7.66 16.02 -3.07
N LYS A 151 7.93 16.17 -1.80
CA LYS A 151 6.92 16.25 -0.75
C LYS A 151 5.98 17.43 -0.99
N LYS A 152 4.67 17.16 -1.09
CA LYS A 152 3.61 18.17 -1.33
C LYS A 152 3.81 19.01 -2.60
N SER A 153 4.45 18.45 -3.62
CA SER A 153 4.79 19.11 -4.88
C SER A 153 4.47 18.20 -6.07
N SER A 154 4.33 18.77 -7.25
CA SER A 154 4.26 18.05 -8.54
C SER A 154 5.64 17.92 -9.21
N PHE A 155 6.70 18.46 -8.62
CA PHE A 155 8.06 18.33 -9.15
C PHE A 155 8.61 16.93 -8.85
N VAL A 156 9.48 16.46 -9.72
CA VAL A 156 10.24 15.22 -9.52
C VAL A 156 11.50 15.54 -8.75
N ALA A 157 11.71 14.84 -7.64
CA ALA A 157 12.92 14.99 -6.83
C ALA A 157 14.16 14.55 -7.65
N ASP A 158 15.25 15.29 -7.53
CA ASP A 158 16.52 14.93 -8.16
C ASP A 158 17.21 13.81 -7.36
N MET A 159 16.78 12.57 -7.66
CA MET A 159 17.20 11.38 -6.91
C MET A 159 18.34 10.65 -7.61
N ARG A 160 19.22 10.06 -6.81
CA ARG A 160 20.30 9.19 -7.28
C ARG A 160 20.11 7.74 -6.86
N GLU A 161 19.39 7.53 -5.76
CA GLU A 161 19.14 6.24 -5.14
C GLU A 161 17.82 6.24 -4.36
N CYS A 162 17.30 5.05 -4.05
CA CYS A 162 16.11 4.88 -3.22
C CYS A 162 16.24 3.59 -2.40
N HIS A 163 16.46 3.71 -1.09
CA HIS A 163 16.72 2.55 -0.23
C HIS A 163 15.50 1.66 0.03
N VAL A 164 14.27 2.09 -0.24
CA VAL A 164 13.08 1.22 -0.14
C VAL A 164 12.90 0.33 -1.37
N LEU A 165 13.47 0.72 -2.53
CA LEU A 165 13.58 -0.16 -3.70
C LEU A 165 14.67 -1.21 -3.47
N PRO A 166 14.56 -2.41 -4.08
CA PRO A 166 15.67 -3.35 -4.12
C PRO A 166 16.95 -2.70 -4.64
N PRO A 167 18.14 -3.05 -4.13
CA PRO A 167 19.39 -2.38 -4.51
C PRO A 167 19.66 -2.36 -6.01
N HIS A 168 19.36 -3.45 -6.73
CA HIS A 168 19.51 -3.55 -8.18
C HIS A 168 18.58 -2.59 -8.94
N VAL A 169 17.37 -2.35 -8.43
CA VAL A 169 16.42 -1.39 -9.03
C VAL A 169 16.78 0.06 -8.66
N SER A 170 17.20 0.28 -7.42
CA SER A 170 17.68 1.59 -6.99
C SER A 170 18.86 2.07 -7.86
N ALA A 171 19.78 1.16 -8.23
CA ALA A 171 20.91 1.44 -9.08
C ALA A 171 20.51 1.85 -10.53
N LEU A 172 19.29 1.56 -10.96
CA LEU A 172 18.80 1.92 -12.30
C LEU A 172 18.42 3.41 -12.43
N LEU A 173 18.25 4.16 -11.34
CA LEU A 173 17.74 5.54 -11.42
C LEU A 173 18.63 6.44 -12.27
N LEU A 174 19.96 6.38 -12.13
CA LEU A 174 20.88 7.17 -12.94
C LEU A 174 21.01 6.64 -14.37
N PRO A 175 21.21 5.32 -14.62
CA PRO A 175 21.15 4.75 -15.98
C PRO A 175 19.86 5.10 -16.74
N LEU A 176 18.70 5.04 -16.09
CA LEU A 176 17.42 5.44 -16.70
C LEU A 176 17.39 6.91 -17.10
N ARG A 177 18.00 7.80 -16.30
CA ARG A 177 18.12 9.23 -16.68
C ARG A 177 18.96 9.40 -17.95
N THR A 178 20.07 8.67 -18.05
CA THR A 178 20.95 8.68 -19.22
C THR A 178 20.23 8.13 -20.45
N LEU A 179 19.59 6.97 -20.33
CA LEU A 179 18.80 6.34 -21.38
C LEU A 179 17.76 7.32 -21.94
N ILE A 180 16.86 7.80 -21.07
CA ILE A 180 15.75 8.67 -21.50
C ILE A 180 16.28 10.01 -22.02
N GLY A 181 17.36 10.54 -21.44
CA GLY A 181 18.00 11.77 -21.91
C GLY A 181 18.50 11.69 -23.36
N GLY A 182 18.92 10.50 -23.80
CA GLY A 182 19.35 10.22 -25.18
C GLY A 182 18.22 9.87 -26.15
N MET A 183 16.98 9.64 -25.67
CA MET A 183 15.86 9.26 -26.52
C MET A 183 15.28 10.45 -27.29
N THR A 184 14.74 10.14 -28.46
CA THR A 184 14.02 11.11 -29.32
C THR A 184 12.79 11.69 -28.60
N LEU A 185 12.05 10.85 -27.85
CA LEU A 185 10.82 11.21 -27.14
C LEU A 185 11.05 11.64 -25.68
N ARG A 186 12.24 12.06 -25.28
CA ARG A 186 12.62 12.35 -23.88
C ARG A 186 11.66 13.27 -23.10
N ASP A 187 10.91 14.12 -23.79
CA ASP A 187 9.91 15.02 -23.20
C ASP A 187 8.47 14.47 -23.25
N ARG A 188 8.28 13.28 -23.84
CA ARG A 188 7.02 12.58 -24.02
C ARG A 188 6.89 11.29 -23.19
N LEU A 189 7.81 11.06 -22.28
CA LEU A 189 7.90 9.88 -21.43
C LEU A 189 7.67 10.26 -19.96
N PRO A 190 6.43 10.32 -19.48
CA PRO A 190 6.12 10.90 -18.16
C PRO A 190 6.39 9.96 -16.99
N GLN A 191 6.49 8.63 -17.24
CA GLN A 191 6.44 7.65 -16.15
C GLN A 191 7.06 6.32 -16.56
N ILE A 192 7.70 5.67 -15.60
CA ILE A 192 8.08 4.26 -15.62
C ILE A 192 7.39 3.58 -14.44
N GLU A 193 6.57 2.54 -14.69
CA GLU A 193 6.13 1.66 -13.61
C GLU A 193 7.11 0.50 -13.49
N TYR A 194 7.56 0.25 -12.27
CA TYR A 194 8.38 -0.89 -11.92
C TYR A 194 7.51 -1.94 -11.25
N ALA A 195 7.65 -3.18 -11.67
CA ALA A 195 7.06 -4.36 -11.03
C ALA A 195 8.07 -5.51 -11.07
N GLU A 196 8.13 -6.29 -9.98
CA GLU A 196 9.00 -7.46 -9.87
C GLU A 196 8.27 -8.58 -9.15
N GLY A 197 8.65 -9.80 -9.49
CA GLY A 197 8.25 -11.03 -8.83
C GLY A 197 9.48 -11.89 -8.60
N ASP A 198 9.35 -13.21 -8.90
CA ASP A 198 10.45 -14.17 -8.75
C ASP A 198 11.47 -14.12 -9.92
N GLY A 199 11.29 -13.21 -10.88
CA GLY A 199 12.12 -13.11 -12.09
C GLY A 199 12.84 -11.76 -12.22
N LEU A 200 13.13 -11.37 -13.47
CA LEU A 200 13.75 -10.08 -13.75
C LEU A 200 12.78 -8.92 -13.50
N PRO A 201 13.31 -7.75 -13.11
CA PRO A 201 12.52 -6.53 -12.99
C PRO A 201 11.84 -6.15 -14.31
N MET A 202 10.56 -5.81 -14.23
CA MET A 202 9.77 -5.31 -15.36
C MET A 202 9.60 -3.80 -15.24
N LEU A 203 9.92 -3.09 -16.31
CA LEU A 203 9.77 -1.66 -16.44
C LEU A 203 8.71 -1.36 -17.50
N VAL A 204 7.62 -0.70 -17.13
CA VAL A 204 6.55 -0.27 -18.05
C VAL A 204 6.77 1.20 -18.37
N LEU A 205 7.22 1.49 -19.58
CA LEU A 205 7.44 2.86 -20.04
C LEU A 205 6.15 3.44 -20.62
N ARG A 206 5.62 4.46 -19.96
CA ARG A 206 4.52 5.24 -20.52
C ARG A 206 5.05 6.23 -21.55
N HIS A 207 4.45 6.20 -22.74
CA HIS A 207 4.80 7.12 -23.83
C HIS A 207 3.55 7.80 -24.38
N MET A 208 3.70 9.05 -24.79
CA MET A 208 2.58 9.87 -25.26
C MET A 208 2.49 9.96 -26.78
N GLU A 209 3.52 9.52 -27.48
CA GLU A 209 3.67 9.48 -28.93
C GLU A 209 4.17 8.10 -29.36
N PRO A 210 3.93 7.65 -30.61
CA PRO A 210 4.48 6.39 -31.09
C PRO A 210 5.99 6.30 -30.94
N MET A 211 6.49 5.18 -30.42
CA MET A 211 7.93 5.00 -30.17
C MET A 211 8.71 4.82 -31.48
N PRO A 212 9.70 5.66 -31.78
CA PRO A 212 10.62 5.44 -32.90
C PRO A 212 11.44 4.18 -32.74
N GLU A 213 11.82 3.53 -33.84
CA GLU A 213 12.64 2.30 -33.80
C GLU A 213 13.96 2.49 -33.06
N ALA A 214 14.62 3.65 -33.26
CA ALA A 214 15.85 3.98 -32.56
C ALA A 214 15.68 4.01 -31.02
N ASP A 215 14.54 4.50 -30.54
CA ASP A 215 14.22 4.50 -29.10
C ASP A 215 13.91 3.08 -28.60
N ILE A 216 13.25 2.24 -29.42
CA ILE A 216 13.02 0.82 -29.12
C ILE A 216 14.35 0.05 -29.03
N ASP A 217 15.27 0.29 -29.94
CA ASP A 217 16.59 -0.33 -29.92
C ASP A 217 17.41 0.08 -28.69
N ALA A 218 17.31 1.36 -28.29
CA ALA A 218 17.92 1.83 -27.04
C ALA A 218 17.34 1.13 -25.79
N LEU A 219 16.01 0.87 -25.75
CA LEU A 219 15.39 0.08 -24.69
C LEU A 219 15.87 -1.37 -24.69
N ARG A 220 16.02 -2.02 -25.86
CA ARG A 220 16.56 -3.38 -25.98
C ARG A 220 18.02 -3.48 -25.48
N ALA A 221 18.86 -2.54 -25.89
CA ALA A 221 20.24 -2.48 -25.40
C ALA A 221 20.29 -2.33 -23.87
N PHE A 222 19.49 -1.40 -23.33
CA PHE A 222 19.39 -1.20 -21.89
C PHE A 222 18.89 -2.47 -21.15
N ALA A 223 17.92 -3.20 -21.72
CA ALA A 223 17.40 -4.42 -21.14
C ALA A 223 18.50 -5.50 -20.96
N ILE A 224 19.37 -5.64 -21.96
CA ILE A 224 20.51 -6.57 -21.93
C ILE A 224 21.55 -6.12 -20.89
N ASP A 225 21.95 -4.85 -20.91
CA ASP A 225 23.00 -4.31 -20.05
C ASP A 225 22.65 -4.34 -18.57
N HIS A 226 21.34 -4.21 -18.26
CA HIS A 226 20.86 -4.06 -16.89
C HIS A 226 20.00 -5.23 -16.38
N ASN A 227 19.82 -6.28 -17.17
CA ASN A 227 18.98 -7.43 -16.83
C ASN A 227 17.55 -7.03 -16.40
N VAL A 228 16.88 -6.24 -17.23
CA VAL A 228 15.49 -5.81 -17.04
C VAL A 228 14.64 -6.17 -18.26
N GLN A 229 13.34 -6.12 -18.11
CA GLN A 229 12.38 -6.34 -19.19
C GLN A 229 11.54 -5.08 -19.40
N TRP A 230 11.16 -4.80 -20.66
CA TRP A 230 10.37 -3.63 -20.98
C TRP A 230 8.98 -3.96 -21.45
N TYR A 231 8.02 -3.17 -20.98
CA TYR A 231 6.71 -2.99 -21.56
C TYR A 231 6.53 -1.56 -22.01
N LEU A 232 5.75 -1.35 -23.07
CA LEU A 232 5.31 -0.05 -23.56
C LEU A 232 3.86 0.17 -23.19
N GLN A 233 3.51 1.38 -22.77
CA GLN A 233 2.16 1.76 -22.39
C GLN A 233 1.75 3.06 -23.09
N PRO A 234 1.07 2.97 -24.25
CA PRO A 234 0.65 4.17 -25.00
C PRO A 234 -0.52 4.94 -24.39
N LYS A 235 -1.40 4.27 -23.63
CA LYS A 235 -2.60 4.89 -23.03
C LYS A 235 -2.83 4.40 -21.60
N GLY A 236 -3.97 3.78 -21.31
CA GLY A 236 -4.30 3.22 -20.02
C GLY A 236 -3.52 1.93 -19.69
N PRO A 237 -3.59 1.43 -18.45
CA PRO A 237 -2.89 0.23 -18.02
C PRO A 237 -3.19 -1.01 -18.89
N GLU A 238 -4.39 -1.09 -19.44
CA GLU A 238 -4.87 -2.17 -20.32
C GLU A 238 -4.16 -2.21 -21.67
N THR A 239 -3.48 -1.13 -22.06
CA THR A 239 -2.73 -1.02 -23.30
C THR A 239 -1.26 -1.43 -23.18
N ALA A 240 -0.83 -1.80 -21.98
CA ALA A 240 0.56 -2.21 -21.74
C ALA A 240 0.86 -3.53 -22.47
N HIS A 241 1.95 -3.54 -23.22
CA HIS A 241 2.40 -4.70 -23.99
C HIS A 241 3.95 -4.79 -23.97
N PRO A 242 4.55 -5.99 -24.11
CA PRO A 242 6.00 -6.14 -24.19
C PRO A 242 6.57 -5.43 -25.42
N LEU A 243 7.87 -5.23 -25.44
CA LEU A 243 8.56 -4.78 -26.67
C LEU A 243 8.24 -5.73 -27.83
N PRO A 244 8.18 -5.23 -29.08
CA PRO A 244 7.90 -6.07 -30.24
C PRO A 244 8.84 -7.28 -30.33
N GLY A 245 8.24 -8.48 -30.47
CA GLY A 245 8.98 -9.74 -30.55
C GLY A 245 9.35 -10.36 -29.20
N GLU A 246 9.00 -9.74 -28.08
CA GLU A 246 9.25 -10.26 -26.73
C GLU A 246 7.99 -10.77 -26.07
N ALA A 247 8.16 -11.73 -25.15
CA ALA A 247 7.10 -12.26 -24.31
C ALA A 247 7.64 -12.48 -22.89
N HIS A 248 7.02 -11.86 -21.92
CA HIS A 248 7.46 -11.92 -20.52
C HIS A 248 6.29 -12.24 -19.60
N THR A 249 6.58 -12.95 -18.52
CA THR A 249 5.60 -13.29 -17.49
C THR A 249 6.17 -12.92 -16.13
N LEU A 250 5.42 -12.16 -15.36
CA LEU A 250 5.70 -11.92 -13.95
C LEU A 250 4.98 -12.95 -13.10
N GLY A 251 5.60 -13.37 -12.01
CA GLY A 251 5.00 -14.27 -11.05
C GLY A 251 5.63 -14.15 -9.68
N TYR A 252 4.91 -14.59 -8.66
CA TYR A 252 5.43 -14.75 -7.31
C TYR A 252 4.92 -16.05 -6.68
N ALA A 253 5.60 -16.51 -5.65
CA ALA A 253 5.23 -17.72 -4.93
C ALA A 253 4.79 -17.42 -3.48
N LEU A 254 3.76 -18.12 -3.03
CA LEU A 254 3.46 -18.31 -1.61
C LEU A 254 3.87 -19.74 -1.22
N SER A 255 5.16 -19.91 -0.96
CA SER A 255 5.82 -21.22 -0.81
C SER A 255 5.22 -22.06 0.32
N GLU A 256 4.75 -21.43 1.42
CA GLU A 256 4.09 -22.12 2.54
C GLU A 256 2.82 -22.87 2.11
N PHE A 257 2.12 -22.36 1.09
CA PHE A 257 0.90 -22.95 0.55
C PHE A 257 1.15 -23.78 -0.71
N GLY A 258 2.39 -23.83 -1.22
CA GLY A 258 2.72 -24.45 -2.48
C GLY A 258 2.03 -23.81 -3.67
N LEU A 259 1.90 -22.47 -3.66
CA LEU A 259 1.17 -21.71 -4.67
C LEU A 259 2.11 -20.82 -5.48
N ARG A 260 1.81 -20.72 -6.78
CA ARG A 260 2.43 -19.77 -7.70
C ARG A 260 1.35 -18.91 -8.35
N TYR A 261 1.66 -17.64 -8.51
CA TYR A 261 0.78 -16.66 -9.13
C TYR A 261 1.44 -16.04 -10.33
N SER A 262 0.70 -15.91 -11.42
CA SER A 262 1.08 -15.09 -12.57
C SER A 262 0.35 -13.76 -12.51
N PHE A 263 0.98 -12.67 -12.96
CA PHE A 263 0.36 -11.36 -13.04
C PHE A 263 0.95 -10.52 -14.17
N GLN A 264 0.22 -9.51 -14.61
CA GLN A 264 0.72 -8.50 -15.54
C GLN A 264 1.34 -7.33 -14.77
N PRO A 265 2.33 -6.63 -15.34
CA PRO A 265 3.03 -5.55 -14.64
C PRO A 265 2.10 -4.40 -14.19
N THR A 266 0.94 -4.23 -14.82
CA THR A 266 -0.06 -3.23 -14.48
C THR A 266 -1.15 -3.75 -13.52
N GLU A 267 -1.24 -5.08 -13.27
CA GLU A 267 -2.18 -5.65 -12.31
C GLU A 267 -1.68 -5.40 -10.88
N PHE A 268 -2.61 -5.20 -9.94
CA PHE A 268 -2.27 -4.96 -8.54
C PHE A 268 -1.69 -6.21 -7.87
N THR A 269 -0.55 -6.03 -7.21
CA THR A 269 0.05 -6.98 -6.26
C THR A 269 0.56 -6.22 -5.04
N GLN A 270 0.67 -6.89 -3.90
CA GLN A 270 1.23 -6.28 -2.69
C GLN A 270 2.70 -5.88 -2.90
N VAL A 271 3.05 -4.67 -2.50
CA VAL A 271 4.39 -4.08 -2.78
C VAL A 271 5.52 -4.70 -1.97
N ASN A 272 5.20 -5.36 -0.86
CA ASN A 272 6.16 -6.01 0.05
C ASN A 272 5.80 -7.50 0.14
N PRO A 273 6.44 -8.36 -0.67
CA PRO A 273 6.10 -9.79 -0.73
C PRO A 273 6.36 -10.52 0.58
N HIS A 274 7.35 -10.08 1.36
CA HIS A 274 7.63 -10.69 2.66
C HIS A 274 6.46 -10.47 3.63
N ILE A 275 6.00 -9.25 3.74
CA ILE A 275 4.84 -8.92 4.59
C ILE A 275 3.56 -9.53 4.02
N ASN A 276 3.39 -9.57 2.69
CA ASN A 276 2.25 -10.24 2.06
C ASN A 276 2.17 -11.72 2.48
N ALA A 277 3.27 -12.47 2.39
CA ALA A 277 3.28 -13.88 2.78
C ALA A 277 2.90 -14.08 4.26
N MET A 278 3.40 -13.23 5.16
CA MET A 278 3.06 -13.27 6.58
C MET A 278 1.61 -12.86 6.86
N LEU A 279 1.10 -11.86 6.13
CA LEU A 279 -0.29 -11.38 6.25
C LEU A 279 -1.28 -12.45 5.78
N VAL A 280 -1.00 -13.11 4.64
CA VAL A 280 -1.77 -14.25 4.14
C VAL A 280 -1.77 -15.40 5.15
N ARG A 281 -0.59 -15.76 5.69
CA ARG A 281 -0.51 -16.77 6.76
C ARG A 281 -1.39 -16.42 7.95
N ARG A 282 -1.27 -15.19 8.45
CA ARG A 282 -2.05 -14.70 9.59
C ARG A 282 -3.56 -14.74 9.29
N ALA A 283 -3.98 -14.29 8.12
CA ALA A 283 -5.38 -14.30 7.72
C ALA A 283 -5.96 -15.73 7.67
N VAL A 284 -5.24 -16.67 7.08
CA VAL A 284 -5.62 -18.09 7.04
C VAL A 284 -5.68 -18.72 8.44
N GLN A 285 -4.74 -18.38 9.32
CA GLN A 285 -4.76 -18.83 10.72
C GLN A 285 -5.97 -18.27 11.49
N LEU A 286 -6.27 -16.97 11.32
CA LEU A 286 -7.40 -16.32 11.98
C LEU A 286 -8.77 -16.84 11.50
N LEU A 287 -8.87 -17.25 10.24
CA LEU A 287 -10.06 -17.93 9.72
C LEU A 287 -10.29 -19.29 10.38
N ASP A 288 -9.25 -19.95 10.93
CA ASP A 288 -9.35 -21.25 11.61
C ASP A 288 -10.11 -22.29 10.77
N LEU A 289 -9.58 -22.51 9.56
CA LEU A 289 -10.27 -23.24 8.50
C LEU A 289 -10.43 -24.73 8.81
N GLN A 290 -11.64 -25.23 8.57
CA GLN A 290 -11.99 -26.64 8.60
C GLN A 290 -12.25 -27.16 7.18
N PRO A 291 -12.05 -28.45 6.89
CA PRO A 291 -12.28 -29.02 5.56
C PRO A 291 -13.72 -28.87 5.04
N SER A 292 -14.69 -28.60 5.90
CA SER A 292 -16.10 -28.37 5.55
C SER A 292 -16.45 -26.92 5.29
N ASP A 293 -15.52 -25.98 5.53
CA ASP A 293 -15.81 -24.54 5.44
C ASP A 293 -16.04 -24.09 4.00
N ARG A 294 -16.96 -23.14 3.86
CA ARG A 294 -17.26 -22.41 2.62
C ARG A 294 -16.96 -20.93 2.88
N VAL A 295 -15.93 -20.41 2.25
CA VAL A 295 -15.35 -19.11 2.60
C VAL A 295 -15.54 -18.12 1.46
N GLY A 296 -16.02 -16.92 1.79
CA GLY A 296 -16.00 -15.78 0.85
C GLY A 296 -14.69 -15.00 0.97
N ASP A 297 -14.12 -14.61 -0.17
CA ASP A 297 -13.00 -13.69 -0.26
C ASP A 297 -13.43 -12.47 -1.09
N LEU A 298 -13.70 -11.36 -0.42
CA LEU A 298 -14.24 -10.14 -1.03
C LEU A 298 -13.13 -9.14 -1.31
N PHE A 299 -13.18 -8.56 -2.52
CA PHE A 299 -12.08 -7.79 -3.13
C PHE A 299 -10.87 -8.69 -3.39
N CYS A 300 -11.12 -9.88 -3.93
CA CYS A 300 -10.12 -10.95 -3.99
C CYS A 300 -8.94 -10.70 -4.94
N GLY A 301 -9.01 -9.68 -5.81
CA GLY A 301 -7.98 -9.37 -6.79
C GLY A 301 -7.68 -10.57 -7.69
N LEU A 302 -6.39 -10.92 -7.81
CA LEU A 302 -5.91 -12.09 -8.57
C LEU A 302 -5.92 -13.41 -7.76
N GLY A 303 -6.59 -13.42 -6.58
CA GLY A 303 -6.75 -14.61 -5.74
C GLY A 303 -5.70 -14.77 -4.63
N ASN A 304 -5.04 -13.68 -4.22
CA ASN A 304 -3.95 -13.69 -3.23
C ASN A 304 -4.31 -14.39 -1.91
N PHE A 305 -5.54 -14.20 -1.40
CA PHE A 305 -6.06 -14.91 -0.24
C PHE A 305 -6.93 -16.10 -0.63
N THR A 306 -7.67 -16.01 -1.75
CA THR A 306 -8.59 -17.06 -2.22
C THR A 306 -7.90 -18.42 -2.32
N LEU A 307 -6.72 -18.48 -2.98
CA LEU A 307 -6.07 -19.77 -3.25
C LEU A 307 -5.47 -20.42 -1.98
N PRO A 308 -4.82 -19.70 -1.04
CA PRO A 308 -4.43 -20.24 0.26
C PRO A 308 -5.61 -20.78 1.08
N ILE A 309 -6.75 -20.09 1.06
CA ILE A 309 -7.99 -20.54 1.71
C ILE A 309 -8.47 -21.82 1.06
N ALA A 310 -8.53 -21.89 -0.28
CA ALA A 310 -9.00 -23.06 -1.03
C ALA A 310 -8.15 -24.32 -0.81
N ARG A 311 -6.87 -24.18 -0.41
CA ARG A 311 -6.04 -25.32 -0.01
C ARG A 311 -6.60 -26.06 1.21
N ARG A 312 -7.36 -25.38 2.07
CA ARG A 312 -7.80 -25.88 3.39
C ARG A 312 -9.32 -26.01 3.53
N ALA A 313 -10.09 -25.19 2.81
CA ALA A 313 -11.55 -25.18 2.85
C ALA A 313 -12.16 -26.16 1.83
N ALA A 314 -13.47 -26.42 1.99
CA ALA A 314 -14.27 -27.17 1.02
C ALA A 314 -14.44 -26.37 -0.28
N ALA A 315 -14.76 -25.09 -0.17
CA ALA A 315 -14.94 -24.19 -1.31
C ALA A 315 -14.60 -22.74 -0.92
N THR A 316 -14.09 -21.97 -1.88
CA THR A 316 -13.82 -20.54 -1.71
C THR A 316 -14.45 -19.74 -2.84
N PHE A 317 -15.12 -18.64 -2.50
CA PHE A 317 -15.82 -17.76 -3.44
C PHE A 317 -15.12 -16.41 -3.48
N GLY A 318 -14.36 -16.15 -4.55
CA GLY A 318 -13.69 -14.88 -4.79
C GLY A 318 -14.60 -13.90 -5.52
N ILE A 319 -14.74 -12.68 -5.00
CA ILE A 319 -15.56 -11.63 -5.61
C ILE A 319 -14.72 -10.36 -5.76
N GLU A 320 -14.71 -9.83 -6.98
CA GLU A 320 -13.87 -8.68 -7.37
C GLU A 320 -14.60 -7.83 -8.42
N GLY A 321 -14.38 -6.51 -8.38
CA GLY A 321 -14.99 -5.58 -9.35
C GLY A 321 -14.36 -5.63 -10.74
N SER A 322 -13.11 -6.03 -10.85
CA SER A 322 -12.36 -6.08 -12.11
C SER A 322 -12.49 -7.43 -12.82
N ALA A 323 -13.10 -7.44 -14.01
CA ALA A 323 -13.21 -8.63 -14.83
C ALA A 323 -11.83 -9.21 -15.25
N SER A 324 -10.83 -8.36 -15.47
CA SER A 324 -9.47 -8.79 -15.82
C SER A 324 -8.79 -9.49 -14.64
N LEU A 325 -8.94 -8.99 -13.42
CA LEU A 325 -8.41 -9.66 -12.22
C LEU A 325 -9.12 -10.97 -11.93
N ILE A 326 -10.43 -11.07 -12.17
CA ILE A 326 -11.16 -12.35 -12.07
C ILE A 326 -10.67 -13.36 -13.10
N ALA A 327 -10.42 -12.94 -14.34
CA ALA A 327 -9.83 -13.83 -15.35
C ALA A 327 -8.45 -14.33 -14.91
N ARG A 328 -7.63 -13.44 -14.31
CA ARG A 328 -6.33 -13.78 -13.74
C ARG A 328 -6.45 -14.74 -12.57
N ALA A 329 -7.38 -14.51 -11.65
CA ALA A 329 -7.64 -15.38 -10.49
C ALA A 329 -8.03 -16.79 -10.92
N ARG A 330 -8.88 -16.92 -11.96
CA ARG A 330 -9.24 -18.23 -12.54
C ARG A 330 -8.04 -18.93 -13.15
N SER A 331 -7.21 -18.21 -13.92
CA SER A 331 -5.97 -18.78 -14.46
C SER A 331 -5.05 -19.27 -13.34
N ASN A 332 -4.82 -18.43 -12.33
CA ASN A 332 -4.00 -18.79 -11.17
C ASN A 332 -4.57 -20.01 -10.42
N ALA A 333 -5.89 -20.11 -10.29
CA ALA A 333 -6.54 -21.28 -9.68
C ALA A 333 -6.30 -22.55 -10.50
N ALA A 334 -6.43 -22.48 -11.83
CA ALA A 334 -6.19 -23.59 -12.73
C ALA A 334 -4.73 -24.06 -12.68
N ASP A 335 -3.78 -23.12 -12.77
CA ASP A 335 -2.34 -23.40 -12.72
C ASP A 335 -1.89 -24.07 -11.40
N ASN A 336 -2.66 -23.83 -10.31
CA ASN A 336 -2.42 -24.44 -9.00
C ASN A 336 -3.31 -25.66 -8.69
N GLY A 337 -4.13 -26.15 -9.65
CA GLY A 337 -5.01 -27.30 -9.48
C GLY A 337 -6.14 -27.06 -8.47
N LEU A 338 -6.66 -25.83 -8.39
CA LEU A 338 -7.69 -25.43 -7.44
C LEU A 338 -9.03 -25.05 -8.09
N SER A 339 -9.20 -25.25 -9.39
CA SER A 339 -10.42 -24.87 -10.11
C SER A 339 -11.70 -25.46 -9.49
N GLU A 340 -11.66 -26.70 -9.01
CA GLU A 340 -12.79 -27.40 -8.41
C GLU A 340 -13.17 -26.87 -7.00
N LYS A 341 -12.24 -26.13 -6.38
CA LYS A 341 -12.41 -25.57 -5.04
C LYS A 341 -12.66 -24.08 -5.01
N THR A 342 -12.61 -23.42 -6.18
CA THR A 342 -12.74 -21.97 -6.28
C THR A 342 -13.82 -21.57 -7.28
N GLU A 343 -14.66 -20.65 -6.89
CA GLU A 343 -15.59 -19.94 -7.76
C GLU A 343 -15.27 -18.47 -7.75
N PHE A 344 -15.42 -17.79 -8.90
CA PHE A 344 -15.11 -16.36 -9.01
C PHE A 344 -16.26 -15.62 -9.70
N ALA A 345 -16.63 -14.47 -9.14
CA ALA A 345 -17.67 -13.60 -9.67
C ALA A 345 -17.18 -12.14 -9.80
N VAL A 346 -17.64 -11.46 -10.85
CA VAL A 346 -17.45 -10.01 -10.99
C VAL A 346 -18.63 -9.30 -10.36
N ALA A 347 -18.39 -8.45 -9.35
CA ALA A 347 -19.41 -7.61 -8.74
C ALA A 347 -18.81 -6.31 -8.20
N ASN A 348 -19.54 -5.20 -8.35
CA ASN A 348 -19.20 -3.95 -7.68
C ASN A 348 -19.63 -4.00 -6.22
N LEU A 349 -18.68 -4.30 -5.33
CA LEU A 349 -18.93 -4.45 -3.88
C LEU A 349 -19.21 -3.13 -3.15
N PHE A 350 -19.13 -1.98 -3.84
CA PHE A 350 -19.53 -0.68 -3.31
C PHE A 350 -21.02 -0.36 -3.54
N GLU A 351 -21.68 -1.07 -4.46
CA GLU A 351 -23.06 -0.82 -4.90
C GLU A 351 -23.99 -2.02 -4.67
N ILE A 352 -23.66 -2.87 -3.72
CA ILE A 352 -24.49 -4.04 -3.37
C ILE A 352 -25.71 -3.62 -2.54
N LYS A 353 -26.78 -4.43 -2.65
CA LYS A 353 -28.03 -4.25 -1.88
C LYS A 353 -28.02 -5.08 -0.60
N ASP A 354 -28.90 -4.75 0.35
CA ASP A 354 -28.97 -5.40 1.65
C ASP A 354 -29.24 -6.91 1.57
N ASP A 355 -29.97 -7.37 0.55
CA ASP A 355 -30.26 -8.80 0.31
C ASP A 355 -29.16 -9.54 -0.48
N TRP A 356 -28.06 -8.86 -0.81
CA TRP A 356 -26.99 -9.41 -1.66
C TRP A 356 -26.35 -10.66 -1.06
N PHE A 357 -26.09 -10.63 0.25
CA PHE A 357 -25.44 -11.75 0.94
C PHE A 357 -26.30 -13.02 0.93
N ASP A 358 -27.63 -12.89 0.92
CA ASP A 358 -28.57 -14.01 0.89
C ASP A 358 -28.58 -14.74 -0.46
N ARG A 359 -28.09 -14.08 -1.50
CA ARG A 359 -27.95 -14.67 -2.85
C ARG A 359 -26.63 -15.40 -3.04
N LEU A 360 -25.69 -15.23 -2.13
CA LEU A 360 -24.42 -15.95 -2.17
C LEU A 360 -24.58 -17.41 -1.74
N PRO A 361 -23.68 -18.29 -2.15
CA PRO A 361 -23.60 -19.63 -1.59
C PRO A 361 -23.54 -19.58 -0.06
N ASN A 362 -23.99 -20.66 0.59
CA ASN A 362 -23.99 -20.70 2.05
C ASN A 362 -22.57 -20.60 2.63
N LEU A 363 -22.12 -19.39 2.91
CA LEU A 363 -20.80 -19.07 3.46
C LEU A 363 -20.86 -19.07 4.98
N ASN A 364 -19.85 -19.64 5.63
CA ASN A 364 -19.73 -19.62 7.09
C ASN A 364 -18.53 -18.82 7.59
N LYS A 365 -17.62 -18.44 6.71
CA LYS A 365 -16.47 -17.57 7.01
C LYS A 365 -16.24 -16.57 5.89
N LEU A 366 -15.61 -15.44 6.23
CA LEU A 366 -15.42 -14.35 5.29
C LEU A 366 -14.04 -13.71 5.48
N LEU A 367 -13.38 -13.39 4.37
CA LEU A 367 -12.26 -12.48 4.32
C LEU A 367 -12.67 -11.24 3.51
N ILE A 368 -12.29 -10.06 3.97
CA ILE A 368 -12.57 -8.77 3.33
C ILE A 368 -11.25 -8.00 3.26
N ASP A 369 -10.80 -7.62 2.05
CA ASP A 369 -9.56 -6.83 1.83
C ASP A 369 -9.87 -5.66 0.88
N PRO A 370 -10.62 -4.64 1.32
CA PRO A 370 -11.09 -3.56 0.46
C PRO A 370 -10.01 -2.50 0.20
N PRO A 371 -10.18 -1.68 -0.84
CA PRO A 371 -9.39 -0.47 -1.01
C PRO A 371 -9.66 0.55 0.11
N ARG A 372 -9.00 1.72 0.04
CA ARG A 372 -9.02 2.75 1.10
C ARG A 372 -10.40 3.23 1.52
N ASP A 373 -11.40 3.10 0.66
CA ASP A 373 -12.79 3.50 0.94
C ASP A 373 -13.49 2.59 1.96
N GLY A 374 -12.89 1.41 2.24
CA GLY A 374 -13.46 0.38 3.12
C GLY A 374 -14.58 -0.41 2.44
N ALA A 375 -15.40 -1.11 3.21
CA ALA A 375 -16.42 -2.03 2.71
C ALA A 375 -17.80 -1.77 3.33
N VAL A 376 -18.20 -0.51 3.48
CA VAL A 376 -19.43 -0.13 4.20
C VAL A 376 -20.68 -0.80 3.63
N ALA A 377 -20.83 -0.90 2.31
CA ALA A 377 -21.96 -1.58 1.69
C ALA A 377 -21.96 -3.07 2.01
N VAL A 378 -20.77 -3.70 1.98
CA VAL A 378 -20.60 -5.12 2.35
C VAL A 378 -21.03 -5.36 3.80
N VAL A 379 -20.45 -4.64 4.77
CA VAL A 379 -20.71 -4.90 6.19
C VAL A 379 -22.18 -4.64 6.57
N ASN A 380 -22.84 -3.68 5.90
CA ASN A 380 -24.28 -3.46 6.08
C ASN A 380 -25.11 -4.65 5.56
N ALA A 381 -24.72 -5.27 4.46
CA ALA A 381 -25.43 -6.41 3.87
C ALA A 381 -25.13 -7.75 4.57
N LEU A 382 -24.17 -7.82 5.51
CA LEU A 382 -23.87 -9.05 6.25
C LEU A 382 -25.01 -9.40 7.21
N PRO A 383 -25.25 -10.71 7.47
CA PRO A 383 -26.20 -11.15 8.47
C PRO A 383 -25.76 -10.75 9.88
N GLU A 384 -26.68 -10.67 10.81
CA GLU A 384 -26.38 -10.51 12.23
C GLU A 384 -25.64 -11.75 12.77
N ALA A 385 -24.77 -11.53 13.75
CA ALA A 385 -24.03 -12.60 14.43
C ALA A 385 -24.98 -13.65 15.07
N SER A 386 -26.13 -13.20 15.61
CA SER A 386 -27.15 -14.03 16.20
C SER A 386 -27.75 -15.10 15.26
N SER A 387 -27.65 -14.88 13.94
CA SER A 387 -28.09 -15.87 12.94
C SER A 387 -27.23 -17.14 12.91
N GLY A 388 -25.99 -17.09 13.44
CA GLY A 388 -25.01 -18.16 13.38
C GLY A 388 -24.52 -18.50 11.97
N ARG A 389 -24.94 -17.75 10.94
CA ARG A 389 -24.58 -18.02 9.52
C ARG A 389 -23.11 -17.75 9.24
N LEU A 390 -22.58 -16.61 9.72
CA LEU A 390 -21.16 -16.28 9.63
C LEU A 390 -20.50 -16.42 11.00
N GLN A 391 -19.57 -17.35 11.09
CA GLN A 391 -18.85 -17.65 12.33
C GLN A 391 -17.65 -16.74 12.54
N ARG A 392 -16.92 -16.40 11.45
CA ARG A 392 -15.70 -15.58 11.49
C ARG A 392 -15.63 -14.65 10.29
N ILE A 393 -15.13 -13.44 10.54
CA ILE A 393 -14.81 -12.45 9.53
C ILE A 393 -13.38 -11.98 9.81
N VAL A 394 -12.48 -12.16 8.84
CA VAL A 394 -11.16 -11.56 8.85
C VAL A 394 -11.19 -10.33 7.94
N TYR A 395 -10.83 -9.19 8.49
CA TYR A 395 -10.81 -7.92 7.77
C TYR A 395 -9.36 -7.41 7.67
N VAL A 396 -8.82 -7.31 6.47
CA VAL A 396 -7.55 -6.65 6.16
C VAL A 396 -7.85 -5.23 5.70
N SER A 397 -7.04 -4.25 6.06
CA SER A 397 -7.30 -2.85 5.69
C SER A 397 -6.04 -2.01 5.62
N CYS A 398 -5.91 -1.22 4.56
CA CYS A 398 -4.88 -0.19 4.42
C CYS A 398 -5.32 1.19 4.96
N SER A 399 -6.49 1.28 5.64
CA SER A 399 -7.06 2.53 6.17
C SER A 399 -7.68 2.29 7.56
N PRO A 400 -6.99 2.64 8.66
CA PRO A 400 -7.52 2.44 10.02
C PRO A 400 -8.86 3.14 10.27
N SER A 401 -9.09 4.30 9.64
CA SER A 401 -10.32 5.06 9.84
C SER A 401 -11.55 4.38 9.21
N THR A 402 -11.41 3.81 8.01
CA THR A 402 -12.49 3.06 7.36
C THR A 402 -12.70 1.70 8.02
N LEU A 403 -11.63 1.02 8.44
CA LEU A 403 -11.75 -0.18 9.27
C LEU A 403 -12.51 0.12 10.57
N ALA A 404 -12.20 1.23 11.24
CA ALA A 404 -12.88 1.61 12.48
C ALA A 404 -14.39 1.89 12.27
N ARG A 405 -14.77 2.55 11.17
CA ARG A 405 -16.17 2.76 10.77
C ARG A 405 -16.87 1.43 10.52
N ASP A 406 -16.26 0.56 9.75
CA ASP A 406 -16.85 -0.73 9.37
C ASP A 406 -16.92 -1.68 10.59
N ALA A 407 -15.93 -1.62 11.49
CA ALA A 407 -15.92 -2.34 12.76
C ALA A 407 -17.05 -1.87 13.69
N ALA A 408 -17.40 -0.59 13.68
CA ALA A 408 -18.54 -0.08 14.44
C ALA A 408 -19.84 -0.77 14.00
N ILE A 409 -20.08 -0.88 12.70
CA ILE A 409 -21.25 -1.56 12.14
C ILE A 409 -21.24 -3.04 12.54
N LEU A 410 -20.12 -3.73 12.33
CA LEU A 410 -20.02 -5.15 12.66
C LEU A 410 -20.28 -5.45 14.15
N VAL A 411 -19.75 -4.60 15.03
CA VAL A 411 -19.88 -4.83 16.48
C VAL A 411 -21.20 -4.30 17.03
N ASN A 412 -21.53 -3.02 16.77
CA ASN A 412 -22.65 -2.35 17.43
C ASN A 412 -23.99 -2.67 16.77
N ASP A 413 -24.03 -2.82 15.43
CA ASP A 413 -25.27 -3.02 14.69
C ASP A 413 -25.52 -4.50 14.35
N LYS A 414 -24.45 -5.27 14.01
CA LYS A 414 -24.54 -6.68 13.61
C LYS A 414 -24.23 -7.66 14.74
N GLY A 415 -23.73 -7.20 15.90
CA GLY A 415 -23.51 -8.00 17.09
C GLY A 415 -22.28 -8.91 17.08
N TYR A 416 -21.34 -8.75 16.13
CA TYR A 416 -20.07 -9.47 16.14
C TYR A 416 -19.14 -8.96 17.23
N ARG A 417 -18.25 -9.82 17.72
CA ARG A 417 -17.22 -9.47 18.70
C ARG A 417 -15.90 -9.23 17.99
N LEU A 418 -15.26 -8.07 18.24
CA LEU A 418 -13.91 -7.78 17.77
C LEU A 418 -12.89 -8.52 18.63
N ARG A 419 -12.50 -9.73 18.20
CA ARG A 419 -11.63 -10.66 18.94
C ARG A 419 -10.19 -10.18 19.00
N GLY A 420 -9.75 -9.49 17.99
CA GLY A 420 -8.40 -8.92 17.97
C GLY A 420 -8.14 -8.07 16.75
N ALA A 421 -7.14 -7.19 16.87
CA ALA A 421 -6.66 -6.36 15.76
C ALA A 421 -5.16 -6.08 15.94
N GLY A 422 -4.44 -5.89 14.84
CA GLY A 422 -3.02 -5.54 14.83
C GLY A 422 -2.56 -5.02 13.49
N VAL A 423 -1.33 -4.50 13.45
CA VAL A 423 -0.77 -3.88 12.25
C VAL A 423 0.19 -4.81 11.50
N ALA A 424 0.30 -4.60 10.19
CA ALA A 424 1.31 -5.19 9.33
C ALA A 424 2.17 -4.07 8.73
N ASN A 425 3.50 -4.18 8.82
CA ASN A 425 4.42 -3.16 8.32
C ASN A 425 4.65 -3.30 6.82
N MET A 426 3.56 -3.23 6.04
CA MET A 426 3.61 -3.30 4.57
C MET A 426 4.46 -2.19 3.96
N PHE A 427 4.49 -1.01 4.60
CA PHE A 427 5.14 0.20 4.13
C PHE A 427 6.08 0.79 5.19
N PRO A 428 7.23 0.14 5.50
CA PRO A 428 8.26 0.73 6.36
C PRO A 428 8.63 2.16 5.91
N HIS A 429 9.00 3.01 6.87
CA HIS A 429 9.40 4.41 6.67
C HIS A 429 8.30 5.36 6.18
N THR A 430 7.06 4.89 6.09
CA THR A 430 5.89 5.73 5.77
C THR A 430 4.86 5.67 6.88
N ALA A 431 3.96 6.65 6.92
CA ALA A 431 2.84 6.69 7.86
C ALA A 431 1.66 5.78 7.46
N HIS A 432 1.73 5.08 6.33
CA HIS A 432 0.68 4.14 5.93
C HIS A 432 0.59 2.99 6.93
N VAL A 433 -0.65 2.70 7.34
CA VAL A 433 -0.97 1.63 8.28
C VAL A 433 -1.75 0.55 7.55
N GLU A 434 -1.16 -0.62 7.44
CA GLU A 434 -1.86 -1.85 7.07
C GLU A 434 -2.27 -2.57 8.34
N SER A 435 -3.46 -3.12 8.39
CA SER A 435 -4.01 -3.74 9.60
C SER A 435 -4.82 -5.00 9.28
N ILE A 436 -4.96 -5.86 10.28
CA ILE A 436 -5.78 -7.05 10.22
C ILE A 436 -6.61 -7.14 11.50
N ALA A 437 -7.91 -7.44 11.34
CA ALA A 437 -8.84 -7.61 12.45
C ALA A 437 -9.63 -8.91 12.30
N LEU A 438 -9.98 -9.51 13.43
CA LEU A 438 -10.82 -10.72 13.52
C LEU A 438 -12.12 -10.40 14.25
N PHE A 439 -13.24 -10.70 13.60
CA PHE A 439 -14.56 -10.68 14.21
C PHE A 439 -15.14 -12.10 14.29
N SER A 440 -15.88 -12.40 15.34
CA SER A 440 -16.61 -13.65 15.46
C SER A 440 -18.05 -13.40 15.95
N ALA A 441 -18.94 -14.31 15.58
CA ALA A 441 -20.29 -14.37 16.15
C ALA A 441 -20.26 -14.68 17.66
#